data_0825c34b27aae7e7f8ed8d9a2570b8e3
#
_entry.id   0825c34b27aae7e7f8ed8d9a2570b8e3
#
_cell.length_a   1.000
_cell.length_b   1.000
_cell.length_c   1.000
_cell.angle_alpha   90.00
_cell.angle_beta   90.00
_cell.angle_gamma   90.00
#
_symmetry.space_group_name_H-M   'P 1'
#
loop_
_entity.id
_entity.type
_entity.pdbx_description
1 polymer ?
#
loop_
_entity_poly.entity_id
_entity_poly.type
_entity_poly.pdbx_seq_one_letter_code
_entity_poly.pdbx_strand_id
1 'polypeptide(L)'
;MTKHLSACPARRAAIEQAEQQNIPTEPLYHLFVEDAHDPYFWLHLEMRGFSTLKELDNYLRAIWLECCSHMSDFYIGSWQGRKLAKSRTVRQALRKGDQILHIYDYGDTSETRITVVSVRESKPTTPHPIVLMARNRAPDYRCVECGQPAVWWCWECLAEEGEMRYFCKACGRTHEHEYYGSGDEESAPEWAMPLVNSPRMGMCGYTGPADPPY
;
A
#
# COMPACT_ATOMS: atom_id res chain seq x y z
N MET A 1 -14.53 -2.09 8.10
CA MET A 1 -14.63 -1.93 6.63
C MET A 1 -15.22 -3.16 5.94
N THR A 2 -14.80 -4.37 6.22
CA THR A 2 -15.31 -5.62 5.58
C THR A 2 -16.85 -5.74 5.57
N LYS A 3 -17.51 -5.48 6.70
CA LYS A 3 -18.99 -5.48 6.80
C LYS A 3 -19.63 -4.42 5.89
N HIS A 4 -19.03 -3.25 5.78
CA HIS A 4 -19.49 -2.19 4.88
C HIS A 4 -19.39 -2.65 3.42
N LEU A 5 -18.25 -3.19 2.99
CA LEU A 5 -18.03 -3.63 1.62
C LEU A 5 -19.01 -4.73 1.17
N SER A 6 -19.43 -5.62 2.08
CA SER A 6 -20.44 -6.63 1.75
C SER A 6 -21.85 -6.06 1.55
N ALA A 7 -22.14 -4.90 2.11
CA ALA A 7 -23.46 -4.25 2.07
C ALA A 7 -23.49 -2.96 1.24
N CYS A 8 -22.35 -2.50 0.73
CA CYS A 8 -22.21 -1.21 0.03
C CYS A 8 -23.10 -1.14 -1.23
N PRO A 9 -24.03 -0.18 -1.32
CA PRO A 9 -24.91 -0.06 -2.48
C PRO A 9 -24.16 0.18 -3.79
N ALA A 10 -23.11 1.04 -3.76
CA ALA A 10 -22.32 1.34 -4.95
C ALA A 10 -21.60 0.08 -5.48
N ARG A 11 -21.03 -0.74 -4.57
CA ARG A 11 -20.41 -2.01 -4.96
C ARG A 11 -21.43 -3.00 -5.55
N ARG A 12 -22.63 -3.09 -4.97
CA ARG A 12 -23.71 -3.94 -5.49
C ARG A 12 -24.10 -3.50 -6.91
N ALA A 13 -24.32 -2.22 -7.12
CA ALA A 13 -24.65 -1.69 -8.44
C ALA A 13 -23.54 -2.00 -9.48
N ALA A 14 -22.28 -1.85 -9.12
CA ALA A 14 -21.16 -2.21 -10.00
C ALA A 14 -21.15 -3.71 -10.35
N ILE A 15 -21.44 -4.58 -9.40
CA ILE A 15 -21.56 -6.04 -9.62
C ILE A 15 -22.75 -6.34 -10.55
N GLU A 16 -23.92 -5.76 -10.29
CA GLU A 16 -25.12 -5.93 -11.12
C GLU A 16 -24.88 -5.48 -12.56
N GLN A 17 -24.17 -4.36 -12.74
CA GLN A 17 -23.77 -3.87 -14.06
C GLN A 17 -22.79 -4.84 -14.75
N ALA A 18 -21.82 -5.39 -14.03
CA ALA A 18 -20.89 -6.36 -14.57
C ALA A 18 -21.59 -7.65 -15.01
N GLU A 19 -22.60 -8.12 -14.26
CA GLU A 19 -23.37 -9.33 -14.62
C GLU A 19 -24.13 -9.19 -15.95
N GLN A 20 -24.41 -7.97 -16.41
CA GLN A 20 -25.03 -7.71 -17.72
C GLN A 20 -24.06 -7.79 -18.90
N GLN A 21 -22.74 -7.76 -18.64
CA GLN A 21 -21.74 -7.81 -19.68
C GLN A 21 -21.59 -9.23 -20.25
N ASN A 22 -21.21 -9.35 -21.54
CA ASN A 22 -20.95 -10.63 -22.16
C ASN A 22 -19.49 -11.09 -21.95
N ILE A 23 -19.11 -11.28 -20.68
CA ILE A 23 -17.80 -11.80 -20.26
C ILE A 23 -18.01 -13.03 -19.37
N PRO A 24 -17.04 -13.97 -19.33
CA PRO A 24 -17.16 -15.16 -18.49
C PRO A 24 -17.10 -14.81 -17.00
N THR A 25 -17.79 -15.62 -16.18
CA THR A 25 -17.63 -15.64 -14.74
C THR A 25 -16.32 -16.30 -14.35
N GLU A 26 -15.74 -15.83 -13.26
CA GLU A 26 -14.54 -16.39 -12.67
C GLU A 26 -14.53 -16.21 -11.15
N PRO A 27 -13.68 -16.97 -10.42
CA PRO A 27 -13.52 -16.74 -8.99
C PRO A 27 -12.86 -15.37 -8.75
N LEU A 28 -13.50 -14.52 -7.94
CA LEU A 28 -13.00 -13.21 -7.52
C LEU A 28 -12.71 -13.25 -6.02
N TYR A 29 -11.48 -12.90 -5.67
CA TYR A 29 -10.92 -13.00 -4.33
C TYR A 29 -10.97 -11.64 -3.65
N HIS A 30 -11.65 -11.53 -2.51
CA HIS A 30 -11.55 -10.38 -1.64
C HIS A 30 -10.35 -10.58 -0.71
N LEU A 31 -9.32 -9.78 -0.89
CA LEU A 31 -8.12 -9.77 -0.07
C LEU A 31 -8.16 -8.58 0.91
N PHE A 32 -7.91 -8.86 2.17
CA PHE A 32 -7.57 -7.85 3.15
C PHE A 32 -6.05 -7.83 3.31
N VAL A 33 -5.46 -6.69 3.07
CA VAL A 33 -4.02 -6.45 3.07
C VAL A 33 -3.72 -5.44 4.15
N GLU A 34 -2.75 -5.71 5.01
CA GLU A 34 -2.33 -4.78 6.06
C GLU A 34 -0.81 -4.83 6.23
N ASP A 35 -0.21 -3.72 6.61
CA ASP A 35 1.17 -3.74 7.07
C ASP A 35 1.27 -4.59 8.36
N ALA A 36 2.32 -5.41 8.46
CA ALA A 36 2.43 -6.36 9.55
C ALA A 36 2.78 -5.71 10.90
N HIS A 37 3.36 -4.50 10.88
CA HIS A 37 3.87 -3.77 12.04
C HIS A 37 3.01 -2.54 12.38
N ASP A 38 2.40 -1.91 11.36
CA ASP A 38 1.49 -0.78 11.55
C ASP A 38 0.11 -1.05 10.93
N PRO A 39 -0.86 -1.54 11.71
CA PRO A 39 -2.20 -1.86 11.23
C PRO A 39 -3.02 -0.64 10.79
N TYR A 40 -2.48 0.58 10.92
CA TYR A 40 -3.08 1.78 10.34
C TYR A 40 -3.12 1.71 8.82
N PHE A 41 -2.11 1.12 8.17
CA PHE A 41 -2.04 0.94 6.73
C PHE A 41 -2.71 -0.36 6.30
N TRP A 42 -3.82 -0.23 5.58
CA TRP A 42 -4.59 -1.38 5.09
C TRP A 42 -5.25 -1.10 3.73
N LEU A 43 -5.45 -2.18 2.97
CA LEU A 43 -6.19 -2.18 1.71
C LEU A 43 -7.22 -3.30 1.71
N HIS A 44 -8.35 -3.08 1.06
CA HIS A 44 -9.25 -4.12 0.59
C HIS A 44 -9.16 -4.18 -0.93
N LEU A 45 -8.76 -5.31 -1.44
CA LEU A 45 -8.58 -5.56 -2.87
C LEU A 45 -9.57 -6.62 -3.35
N GLU A 46 -10.10 -6.47 -4.56
CA GLU A 46 -10.74 -7.56 -5.29
C GLU A 46 -9.78 -8.00 -6.40
N MET A 47 -9.39 -9.28 -6.40
CA MET A 47 -8.43 -9.83 -7.32
C MET A 47 -9.05 -10.97 -8.12
N ARG A 48 -8.82 -10.99 -9.45
CA ARG A 48 -9.27 -12.04 -10.34
C ARG A 48 -8.53 -13.34 -10.04
N GLY A 49 -9.24 -14.46 -9.98
CA GLY A 49 -8.66 -15.74 -9.59
C GLY A 49 -7.66 -16.32 -10.57
N PHE A 50 -7.74 -15.92 -11.84
CA PHE A 50 -6.77 -16.28 -12.88
C PHE A 50 -5.51 -15.38 -12.89
N SER A 51 -5.54 -14.27 -12.17
CA SER A 51 -4.37 -13.41 -12.01
C SER A 51 -3.33 -14.06 -11.10
N THR A 52 -2.08 -13.75 -11.35
CA THR A 52 -0.92 -14.36 -10.70
C THR A 52 -0.50 -13.62 -9.44
N LEU A 53 0.22 -14.29 -8.53
CA LEU A 53 0.85 -13.63 -7.40
C LEU A 53 1.89 -12.57 -7.85
N LYS A 54 2.43 -12.66 -9.07
CA LYS A 54 3.30 -11.61 -9.64
C LYS A 54 2.51 -10.30 -9.88
N GLU A 55 1.26 -10.39 -10.34
CA GLU A 55 0.40 -9.22 -10.50
C GLU A 55 0.06 -8.60 -9.15
N LEU A 56 -0.15 -9.42 -8.11
CA LEU A 56 -0.32 -8.93 -6.74
C LEU A 56 0.96 -8.25 -6.21
N ASP A 57 2.12 -8.85 -6.41
CA ASP A 57 3.41 -8.26 -6.08
C ASP A 57 3.60 -6.88 -6.75
N ASN A 58 3.36 -6.82 -8.06
CA ASN A 58 3.47 -5.56 -8.80
C ASN A 58 2.49 -4.50 -8.28
N TYR A 59 1.27 -4.91 -7.93
CA TYR A 59 0.26 -4.00 -7.37
C TYR A 59 0.69 -3.43 -6.00
N LEU A 60 1.15 -4.29 -5.09
CA LEU A 60 1.61 -3.88 -3.75
C LEU A 60 2.85 -2.99 -3.85
N ARG A 61 3.76 -3.31 -4.75
CA ARG A 61 4.91 -2.46 -5.04
C ARG A 61 4.49 -1.07 -5.51
N ALA A 62 3.60 -0.99 -6.48
CA ALA A 62 3.13 0.30 -7.02
C ALA A 62 2.40 1.15 -5.98
N ILE A 63 1.53 0.53 -5.16
CA ILE A 63 0.70 1.30 -4.21
C ILE A 63 1.44 1.66 -2.92
N TRP A 64 2.50 0.89 -2.52
CA TRP A 64 3.12 1.08 -1.20
C TRP A 64 4.65 0.96 -1.15
N LEU A 65 5.31 0.20 -2.05
CA LEU A 65 6.60 -0.38 -1.69
C LEU A 65 7.76 -0.02 -2.63
N GLU A 66 7.50 0.24 -3.92
CA GLU A 66 8.56 0.32 -4.93
C GLU A 66 9.46 1.53 -4.76
N CYS A 67 10.67 1.33 -4.29
CA CYS A 67 11.71 2.36 -4.18
C CYS A 67 12.86 2.16 -5.18
N CYS A 68 13.47 0.98 -5.23
CA CYS A 68 14.65 0.70 -6.04
C CYS A 68 14.76 -0.76 -6.49
N SER A 69 13.64 -1.36 -6.86
CA SER A 69 13.57 -2.71 -7.48
C SER A 69 14.08 -3.85 -6.61
N HIS A 70 13.90 -3.76 -5.28
CA HIS A 70 14.29 -4.84 -4.37
C HIS A 70 13.58 -6.17 -4.65
N MET A 71 14.17 -7.25 -4.15
CA MET A 71 13.54 -8.57 -4.21
C MET A 71 12.33 -8.64 -3.30
N SER A 72 11.37 -9.47 -3.70
CA SER A 72 10.14 -9.71 -2.94
C SER A 72 9.69 -11.15 -3.09
N ASP A 73 8.99 -11.67 -2.08
CA ASP A 73 8.49 -13.04 -2.07
C ASP A 73 7.19 -13.16 -1.28
N PHE A 74 6.46 -14.28 -1.49
CA PHE A 74 5.29 -14.65 -0.71
C PHE A 74 5.54 -15.93 0.08
N TYR A 75 5.06 -15.97 1.33
CA TYR A 75 5.15 -17.11 2.22
C TYR A 75 3.77 -17.44 2.82
N ILE A 76 3.48 -18.71 3.06
CA ILE A 76 2.26 -19.11 3.77
C ILE A 76 2.43 -18.82 5.26
N GLY A 77 1.56 -17.98 5.80
CA GLY A 77 1.48 -17.64 7.22
C GLY A 77 2.60 -16.73 7.71
N SER A 78 3.86 -17.14 7.62
CA SER A 78 5.02 -16.44 8.18
C SER A 78 6.29 -16.65 7.35
N TRP A 79 7.38 -15.99 7.72
CA TRP A 79 8.71 -16.16 7.14
C TRP A 79 9.21 -17.61 7.08
N GLN A 80 8.86 -18.44 8.08
CA GLN A 80 9.20 -19.85 8.12
C GLN A 80 8.26 -20.72 7.28
N GLY A 81 7.20 -20.12 6.77
CA GLY A 81 6.21 -20.78 5.95
C GLY A 81 6.75 -21.19 4.58
N ARG A 82 5.98 -22.00 3.87
CA ARG A 82 6.35 -22.41 2.52
C ARG A 82 6.27 -21.22 1.56
N LYS A 83 7.36 -20.97 0.83
CA LYS A 83 7.42 -19.96 -0.23
C LYS A 83 6.47 -20.31 -1.37
N LEU A 84 5.75 -19.31 -1.88
CA LEU A 84 4.85 -19.42 -3.02
C LEU A 84 5.51 -18.86 -4.27
N ALA A 85 5.46 -19.62 -5.35
CA ALA A 85 5.95 -19.13 -6.64
C ALA A 85 5.03 -18.03 -7.18
N LYS A 86 5.59 -16.87 -7.55
CA LYS A 86 4.84 -15.73 -8.08
C LYS A 86 4.11 -16.02 -9.39
N SER A 87 4.52 -17.04 -10.14
CA SER A 87 3.86 -17.49 -11.37
C SER A 87 2.53 -18.21 -11.13
N ARG A 88 2.23 -18.62 -9.89
CA ARG A 88 0.95 -19.28 -9.58
C ARG A 88 -0.19 -18.27 -9.61
N THR A 89 -1.32 -18.71 -10.18
CA THR A 89 -2.56 -17.93 -10.07
C THR A 89 -3.10 -17.97 -8.64
N VAL A 90 -3.86 -16.93 -8.26
CA VAL A 90 -4.45 -16.85 -6.90
C VAL A 90 -5.32 -18.07 -6.60
N ARG A 91 -6.15 -18.52 -7.57
CA ARG A 91 -6.99 -19.71 -7.40
C ARG A 91 -6.20 -21.02 -7.19
N GLN A 92 -4.96 -21.10 -7.70
CA GLN A 92 -4.08 -22.25 -7.47
C GLN A 92 -3.36 -22.17 -6.12
N ALA A 93 -3.09 -20.95 -5.66
CA ALA A 93 -2.27 -20.71 -4.48
C ALA A 93 -3.08 -20.62 -3.19
N LEU A 94 -4.29 -20.02 -3.22
CA LEU A 94 -5.01 -19.56 -2.03
C LEU A 94 -6.44 -20.09 -1.96
N ARG A 95 -6.95 -20.20 -0.74
CA ARG A 95 -8.35 -20.53 -0.40
C ARG A 95 -8.90 -19.49 0.57
N LYS A 96 -10.23 -19.39 0.70
CA LYS A 96 -10.87 -18.56 1.73
C LYS A 96 -10.33 -18.89 3.12
N GLY A 97 -9.93 -17.87 3.86
CA GLY A 97 -9.35 -17.95 5.20
C GLY A 97 -7.82 -18.08 5.23
N ASP A 98 -7.17 -18.35 4.10
CA ASP A 98 -5.71 -18.40 4.05
C ASP A 98 -5.09 -17.03 4.38
N GLN A 99 -3.95 -17.08 5.06
CA GLN A 99 -3.08 -15.94 5.30
C GLN A 99 -1.73 -16.20 4.65
N ILE A 100 -1.23 -15.19 3.95
CA ILE A 100 0.13 -15.17 3.40
C ILE A 100 0.84 -13.90 3.82
N LEU A 101 2.16 -13.99 3.91
CA LEU A 101 3.05 -12.86 4.15
C LEU A 101 3.76 -12.51 2.85
N HIS A 102 3.68 -11.25 2.44
CA HIS A 102 4.48 -10.67 1.38
C HIS A 102 5.65 -9.92 2.00
N ILE A 103 6.85 -10.22 1.53
CA ILE A 103 8.10 -9.57 1.93
C ILE A 103 8.60 -8.77 0.74
N TYR A 104 8.92 -7.51 0.99
CA TYR A 104 9.62 -6.65 0.03
C TYR A 104 10.86 -6.10 0.68
N ASP A 105 12.01 -6.22 -0.02
CA ASP A 105 13.33 -5.84 0.47
C ASP A 105 13.80 -6.67 1.66
N TYR A 106 14.93 -7.37 1.50
CA TYR A 106 15.50 -8.20 2.57
C TYR A 106 16.53 -7.45 3.43
N GLY A 107 16.82 -6.19 3.09
CA GLY A 107 17.61 -5.26 3.89
C GLY A 107 16.72 -4.44 4.81
N ASP A 108 16.05 -3.41 4.25
CA ASP A 108 15.04 -2.62 4.95
C ASP A 108 13.67 -3.22 4.70
N THR A 109 13.36 -4.28 5.44
CA THR A 109 12.24 -5.16 5.13
C THR A 109 10.88 -4.52 5.40
N SER A 110 10.02 -4.53 4.38
CA SER A 110 8.58 -4.31 4.53
C SER A 110 7.82 -5.62 4.50
N GLU A 111 7.01 -5.86 5.51
CA GLU A 111 6.18 -7.04 5.68
C GLU A 111 4.71 -6.69 5.50
N THR A 112 4.04 -7.35 4.57
CA THR A 112 2.61 -7.14 4.32
C THR A 112 1.84 -8.43 4.53
N ARG A 113 0.88 -8.43 5.46
CA ARG A 113 -0.02 -9.56 5.72
C ARG A 113 -1.22 -9.50 4.81
N ILE A 114 -1.54 -10.60 4.17
CA ILE A 114 -2.66 -10.72 3.23
C ILE A 114 -3.56 -11.86 3.66
N THR A 115 -4.83 -11.55 3.91
CA THR A 115 -5.87 -12.52 4.30
C THR A 115 -6.93 -12.63 3.21
N VAL A 116 -7.27 -13.86 2.80
CA VAL A 116 -8.38 -14.12 1.89
C VAL A 116 -9.70 -14.07 2.67
N VAL A 117 -10.41 -12.96 2.58
CA VAL A 117 -11.68 -12.71 3.30
C VAL A 117 -12.82 -13.55 2.72
N SER A 118 -12.95 -13.54 1.40
CA SER A 118 -14.00 -14.29 0.70
C SER A 118 -13.63 -14.56 -0.75
N VAL A 119 -14.29 -15.53 -1.34
CA VAL A 119 -14.22 -15.83 -2.77
C VAL A 119 -15.65 -15.89 -3.29
N ARG A 120 -15.92 -15.27 -4.44
CA ARG A 120 -17.22 -15.32 -5.13
C ARG A 120 -17.02 -15.67 -6.60
N GLU A 121 -17.94 -16.43 -7.16
CA GLU A 121 -18.02 -16.65 -8.61
C GLU A 121 -18.88 -15.54 -9.21
N SER A 122 -18.31 -14.71 -10.07
CA SER A 122 -19.00 -13.58 -10.69
C SER A 122 -18.17 -13.01 -11.84
N LYS A 123 -18.75 -12.07 -12.57
CA LYS A 123 -18.02 -11.32 -13.59
C LYS A 123 -17.17 -10.21 -12.94
N PRO A 124 -15.94 -9.97 -13.40
CA PRO A 124 -15.11 -8.87 -12.91
C PRO A 124 -15.76 -7.52 -13.24
N THR A 125 -15.65 -6.56 -12.31
CA THR A 125 -16.22 -5.22 -12.48
C THR A 125 -15.37 -4.29 -13.33
N THR A 126 -14.12 -4.67 -13.59
CA THR A 126 -13.17 -3.93 -14.43
C THR A 126 -12.31 -4.92 -15.23
N PRO A 127 -11.62 -4.49 -16.30
CA PRO A 127 -10.69 -5.34 -17.04
C PRO A 127 -9.39 -5.62 -16.27
N HIS A 128 -9.10 -4.87 -15.22
CA HIS A 128 -7.85 -4.97 -14.46
C HIS A 128 -7.79 -6.24 -13.60
N PRO A 129 -6.57 -6.78 -13.35
CA PRO A 129 -6.39 -7.98 -12.52
C PRO A 129 -6.77 -7.76 -11.05
N ILE A 130 -6.64 -6.52 -10.56
CA ILE A 130 -6.91 -6.13 -9.17
C ILE A 130 -7.67 -4.82 -9.14
N VAL A 131 -8.62 -4.71 -8.22
CA VAL A 131 -9.40 -3.49 -7.96
C VAL A 131 -9.22 -3.07 -6.52
N LEU A 132 -8.86 -1.81 -6.28
CA LEU A 132 -8.89 -1.23 -4.94
C LEU A 132 -10.34 -0.95 -4.53
N MET A 133 -10.84 -1.69 -3.55
CA MET A 133 -12.20 -1.49 -3.03
C MET A 133 -12.24 -0.44 -1.91
N ALA A 134 -11.21 -0.39 -1.08
CA ALA A 134 -11.05 0.58 0.00
C ALA A 134 -9.61 0.58 0.53
N ARG A 135 -9.19 1.70 1.12
CA ARG A 135 -7.92 1.83 1.84
C ARG A 135 -8.07 2.72 3.06
N ASN A 136 -7.07 2.71 3.94
CA ASN A 136 -6.96 3.70 5.01
C ASN A 136 -6.90 5.13 4.43
N ARG A 137 -7.35 6.11 5.20
CA ARG A 137 -7.08 7.52 4.88
C ARG A 137 -5.59 7.80 5.10
N ALA A 138 -5.05 8.78 4.40
CA ALA A 138 -3.70 9.26 4.72
C ALA A 138 -3.65 9.70 6.20
N PRO A 139 -2.56 9.40 6.92
CA PRO A 139 -2.38 9.89 8.29
C PRO A 139 -2.45 11.42 8.35
N ASP A 140 -3.02 11.94 9.44
CA ASP A 140 -3.09 13.38 9.68
C ASP A 140 -1.79 13.85 10.35
N TYR A 141 -0.74 13.97 9.55
CA TYR A 141 0.55 14.45 10.03
C TYR A 141 0.49 15.92 10.42
N ARG A 142 0.98 16.23 11.64
CA ARG A 142 0.98 17.58 12.18
C ARG A 142 2.40 18.13 12.32
N CYS A 143 2.55 19.42 12.00
CA CYS A 143 3.80 20.13 12.19
C CYS A 143 4.21 20.11 13.67
N VAL A 144 5.43 19.67 13.94
CA VAL A 144 5.96 19.57 15.31
C VAL A 144 6.10 20.93 16.00
N GLU A 145 6.25 22.03 15.22
CA GLU A 145 6.42 23.36 15.76
C GLU A 145 5.10 24.08 16.05
N CYS A 146 4.11 23.98 15.14
CA CYS A 146 2.91 24.82 15.25
C CYS A 146 1.57 24.05 15.22
N GLY A 147 1.60 22.71 15.06
CA GLY A 147 0.41 21.87 15.04
C GLY A 147 -0.44 21.97 13.76
N GLN A 148 -0.08 22.82 12.79
CA GLN A 148 -0.78 22.91 11.51
C GLN A 148 -0.56 21.64 10.67
N PRO A 149 -1.40 21.35 9.65
CA PRO A 149 -1.15 20.22 8.77
C PRO A 149 0.27 20.26 8.19
N ALA A 150 0.99 19.16 8.30
CA ALA A 150 2.32 19.03 7.72
C ALA A 150 2.23 18.75 6.22
N VAL A 151 3.28 19.12 5.48
CA VAL A 151 3.45 18.86 4.06
C VAL A 151 4.73 18.10 3.76
N TRP A 152 5.69 18.12 4.69
CA TRP A 152 6.98 17.45 4.59
C TRP A 152 7.32 16.71 5.88
N TRP A 153 8.18 15.71 5.75
CA TRP A 153 8.96 15.18 6.87
C TRP A 153 10.46 15.39 6.60
N CYS A 154 11.24 15.47 7.66
CA CYS A 154 12.66 15.75 7.59
C CYS A 154 13.46 14.43 7.64
N TRP A 155 14.21 14.13 6.57
CA TRP A 155 15.05 12.94 6.53
C TRP A 155 16.32 13.09 7.38
N GLU A 156 16.84 14.31 7.56
CA GLU A 156 17.98 14.58 8.45
C GLU A 156 17.63 14.35 9.91
N CYS A 157 16.48 14.84 10.40
CA CYS A 157 16.03 14.51 11.74
C CYS A 157 15.91 12.99 11.93
N LEU A 158 15.42 12.27 10.93
CA LEU A 158 15.36 10.81 11.02
C LEU A 158 16.76 10.18 11.09
N ALA A 159 17.74 10.71 10.33
CA ALA A 159 19.10 10.19 10.30
C ALA A 159 19.89 10.53 11.58
N GLU A 160 19.74 11.75 12.11
CA GLU A 160 20.50 12.26 13.26
C GLU A 160 19.88 11.83 14.60
N GLU A 161 18.55 11.90 14.72
CA GLU A 161 17.81 11.71 15.97
C GLU A 161 17.05 10.37 16.03
N GLY A 162 16.90 9.68 14.88
CA GLY A 162 16.13 8.46 14.77
C GLY A 162 14.62 8.69 14.80
N GLU A 163 14.17 9.96 14.73
CA GLU A 163 12.76 10.34 14.78
C GLU A 163 12.33 11.12 13.54
N MET A 164 11.20 10.72 12.98
CA MET A 164 10.60 11.39 11.83
C MET A 164 9.86 12.64 12.31
N ARG A 165 10.37 13.82 11.97
CA ARG A 165 9.76 15.11 12.28
C ARG A 165 9.00 15.67 11.08
N TYR A 166 7.80 16.19 11.34
CA TYR A 166 6.87 16.68 10.33
C TYR A 166 6.75 18.19 10.36
N PHE A 167 6.71 18.83 9.20
CA PHE A 167 6.70 20.28 9.09
C PHE A 167 5.61 20.78 8.12
N CYS A 168 4.92 21.85 8.49
CA CYS A 168 4.14 22.66 7.56
C CYS A 168 5.07 23.51 6.68
N LYS A 169 4.55 24.07 5.60
CA LYS A 169 5.32 24.86 4.66
C LYS A 169 6.05 26.07 5.30
N ALA A 170 5.42 26.72 6.28
CA ALA A 170 6.00 27.87 6.95
C ALA A 170 7.16 27.47 7.89
N CYS A 171 6.91 26.54 8.83
CA CYS A 171 7.94 26.11 9.77
C CYS A 171 9.07 25.33 9.10
N GLY A 172 8.79 24.56 8.07
CA GLY A 172 9.82 23.83 7.34
C GLY A 172 10.84 24.73 6.65
N ARG A 173 10.45 25.95 6.28
CA ARG A 173 11.40 26.91 5.67
C ARG A 173 12.37 27.54 6.67
N THR A 174 12.06 27.47 7.94
CA THR A 174 12.91 27.97 9.04
C THR A 174 13.61 26.84 9.78
N HIS A 175 13.35 25.59 9.40
CA HIS A 175 14.00 24.42 9.96
C HIS A 175 15.31 24.17 9.18
N GLU A 176 16.43 24.21 9.86
CA GLU A 176 17.78 24.14 9.29
C GLU A 176 18.56 22.98 9.89
N HIS A 177 19.47 22.44 9.09
CA HIS A 177 20.49 21.47 9.49
C HIS A 177 21.87 21.99 9.13
N GLU A 178 22.91 21.47 9.77
CA GLU A 178 24.29 21.94 9.59
C GLU A 178 24.77 21.89 8.12
N TYR A 179 24.28 20.91 7.35
CA TYR A 179 24.71 20.68 5.97
C TYR A 179 23.70 21.10 4.89
N TYR A 180 22.46 21.41 5.29
CA TYR A 180 21.36 21.71 4.35
C TYR A 180 20.66 22.99 4.76
N GLY A 181 20.85 24.01 3.96
CA GLY A 181 20.19 25.30 4.19
C GLY A 181 18.67 25.26 3.97
N SER A 182 18.01 26.32 4.40
CA SER A 182 16.63 26.60 4.02
C SER A 182 16.57 26.82 2.50
N GLY A 183 15.72 26.09 1.80
CA GLY A 183 15.47 26.29 0.36
C GLY A 183 15.04 27.72 0.05
N ASP A 184 15.09 28.12 -1.22
CA ASP A 184 14.54 29.40 -1.66
C ASP A 184 12.99 29.46 -1.46
N GLU A 185 12.40 30.64 -1.69
CA GLU A 185 10.97 30.84 -1.44
C GLU A 185 10.04 29.96 -2.30
N GLU A 186 10.52 29.44 -3.43
CA GLU A 186 9.71 28.66 -4.38
C GLU A 186 9.95 27.15 -4.27
N SER A 187 11.13 26.69 -3.87
CA SER A 187 11.48 25.26 -3.78
C SER A 187 11.21 24.67 -2.38
N ALA A 188 11.09 23.37 -2.31
CA ALA A 188 11.15 22.63 -1.03
C ALA A 188 12.59 22.64 -0.51
N PRO A 189 12.80 22.72 0.82
CA PRO A 189 14.14 22.56 1.41
C PRO A 189 14.77 21.23 0.99
N GLU A 190 16.10 21.17 0.89
CA GLU A 190 16.81 19.96 0.42
C GLU A 190 16.57 18.73 1.32
N TRP A 191 16.35 18.96 2.61
CA TRP A 191 16.00 17.91 3.57
C TRP A 191 14.52 17.46 3.51
N ALA A 192 13.65 18.17 2.78
CA ALA A 192 12.20 17.95 2.82
C ALA A 192 11.80 16.78 1.94
N MET A 193 11.20 15.79 2.56
CA MET A 193 10.63 14.62 1.90
C MET A 193 9.11 14.68 1.88
N PRO A 194 8.45 14.23 0.80
CA PRO A 194 7.00 14.25 0.69
C PRO A 194 6.33 13.31 1.68
N LEU A 195 5.15 13.68 2.18
CA LEU A 195 4.28 12.80 2.93
C LEU A 195 3.55 11.86 1.97
N VAL A 196 3.64 10.56 2.21
CA VAL A 196 2.99 9.53 1.39
C VAL A 196 2.14 8.60 2.23
N ASN A 197 0.99 8.17 1.69
CA ASN A 197 0.12 7.21 2.37
C ASN A 197 0.61 5.77 2.16
N SER A 198 1.76 5.47 2.75
CA SER A 198 2.44 4.19 2.64
C SER A 198 3.16 3.84 3.95
N PRO A 199 3.15 2.56 4.36
CA PRO A 199 3.94 2.09 5.51
C PRO A 199 5.45 2.14 5.25
N ARG A 200 5.88 2.30 3.98
CA ARG A 200 7.30 2.39 3.61
C ARG A 200 7.85 3.81 3.67
N MET A 201 7.04 4.82 3.99
CA MET A 201 7.54 6.20 4.14
C MET A 201 8.70 6.25 5.15
N GLY A 202 9.81 6.87 4.76
CA GLY A 202 11.03 6.96 5.57
C GLY A 202 11.99 5.77 5.42
N MET A 203 11.62 4.70 4.70
CA MET A 203 12.49 3.55 4.47
C MET A 203 13.13 3.64 3.08
N CYS A 204 14.45 3.43 3.00
CA CYS A 204 15.18 3.36 1.73
C CYS A 204 14.88 4.54 0.78
N GLY A 205 14.69 5.75 1.31
CA GLY A 205 14.37 6.93 0.51
C GLY A 205 13.02 6.90 -0.23
N TYR A 206 12.07 6.07 0.21
CA TYR A 206 10.77 5.94 -0.46
C TYR A 206 9.95 7.24 -0.40
N THR A 207 9.64 7.77 -1.56
CA THR A 207 8.89 9.02 -1.77
C THR A 207 7.56 8.83 -2.52
N GLY A 208 7.12 7.59 -2.67
CA GLY A 208 5.95 7.26 -3.47
C GLY A 208 6.32 6.80 -4.89
N PRO A 209 5.34 6.69 -5.77
CA PRO A 209 3.92 6.98 -5.55
C PRO A 209 3.27 6.04 -4.54
N ALA A 210 2.18 6.47 -3.91
CA ALA A 210 1.35 5.65 -3.04
C ALA A 210 -0.08 5.57 -3.60
N ASP A 211 -0.19 5.41 -4.91
CA ASP A 211 -1.42 5.40 -5.67
C ASP A 211 -1.65 4.05 -6.35
N PRO A 212 -2.93 3.66 -6.57
CA PRO A 212 -3.23 2.47 -7.36
C PRO A 212 -2.61 2.59 -8.76
N PRO A 213 -2.08 1.50 -9.35
CA PRO A 213 -1.46 1.56 -10.66
C PRO A 213 -2.47 1.69 -11.82
N TYR A 214 -3.76 1.53 -11.53
CA TYR A 214 -4.90 1.70 -12.46
C TYR A 214 -6.21 1.87 -11.70
#